data_6c064800e604d2b42280ae680879c44e
#
_entry.id   6c064800e604d2b42280ae680879c44e
#
_cell.length_a   1.000
_cell.length_b   1.000
_cell.length_c   1.000
_cell.angle_alpha   90.00
_cell.angle_beta   90.00
_cell.angle_gamma   90.00
#
_symmetry.space_group_name_H-M   'P 1'
#
loop_
_entity.id
_entity.type
_entity.pdbx_description
1 polymer ?
#
loop_
_entity_poly.entity_id
_entity_poly.type
_entity_poly.pdbx_seq_one_letter_code
_entity_poly.pdbx_strand_id
1 'polypeptide(L)'
;NPEKCRQRIIELLRGQVSEGYGLHLFQPEWFDPDTEVKPFKSPTVVPTPSRDQMIHGLEDTCSDDALWLVSSIVEYVKETGEFDLLQQVVPYADKDEGTVYDHMKRILDFSARQVGADGVCKGLRADWNDCLNLGGGESAMVSFLHYWAIQSFLEAAGYLGEKEDVEKYTEMAENVKKVCDRELWDGEWYVRGITKNGRKIGTGKDR
;
A
#
# COMPACT_ATOMS: atom_id res chain seq x y z
N ASN A 1 -22.86 -4.89 2.84
CA ASN A 1 -23.56 -3.73 2.29
C ASN A 1 -22.60 -3.02 1.32
N PRO A 2 -22.84 -3.15 -0.01
CA PRO A 2 -21.95 -2.59 -1.04
C PRO A 2 -21.72 -1.08 -0.90
N GLU A 3 -22.77 -0.31 -0.68
CA GLU A 3 -22.68 1.15 -0.54
C GLU A 3 -21.72 1.58 0.58
N LYS A 4 -21.80 0.93 1.76
CA LYS A 4 -20.86 1.21 2.86
C LYS A 4 -19.44 0.81 2.53
N CYS A 5 -19.27 -0.28 1.76
CA CYS A 5 -17.95 -0.71 1.31
C CYS A 5 -17.35 0.30 0.33
N ARG A 6 -18.13 0.76 -0.66
CA ARG A 6 -17.73 1.82 -1.59
C ARG A 6 -17.32 3.09 -0.86
N GLN A 7 -18.17 3.55 0.06
CA GLN A 7 -17.85 4.72 0.88
C GLN A 7 -16.53 4.53 1.64
N ARG A 8 -16.32 3.38 2.26
CA ARG A 8 -15.10 3.11 3.02
C ARG A 8 -13.85 3.06 2.12
N ILE A 9 -13.95 2.53 0.91
CA ILE A 9 -12.86 2.57 -0.08
C ILE A 9 -12.48 4.03 -0.37
N ILE A 10 -13.44 4.87 -0.68
CA ILE A 10 -13.20 6.30 -0.96
C ILE A 10 -12.58 7.02 0.25
N GLU A 11 -13.11 6.77 1.45
CA GLU A 11 -12.54 7.34 2.68
C GLU A 11 -11.07 6.94 2.87
N LEU A 12 -10.73 5.67 2.66
CA LEU A 12 -9.36 5.18 2.81
C LEU A 12 -8.42 5.75 1.74
N LEU A 13 -8.89 5.90 0.51
CA LEU A 13 -8.10 6.52 -0.57
C LEU A 13 -7.78 7.99 -0.29
N ARG A 14 -8.65 8.72 0.43
CA ARG A 14 -8.35 10.10 0.87
C ARG A 14 -7.19 10.17 1.86
N GLY A 15 -6.82 9.07 2.49
CA GLY A 15 -5.61 8.94 3.30
C GLY A 15 -4.35 8.57 2.52
N GLN A 16 -4.42 8.45 1.21
CA GLN A 16 -3.26 8.22 0.36
C GLN A 16 -2.58 9.53 -0.02
N VAL A 17 -1.26 9.59 0.13
CA VAL A 17 -0.43 10.70 -0.32
C VAL A 17 -0.16 10.57 -1.82
N SER A 18 -0.01 11.70 -2.52
CA SER A 18 0.21 11.74 -3.97
C SER A 18 1.47 10.97 -4.43
N GLU A 19 2.42 10.73 -3.53
CA GLU A 19 3.58 9.86 -3.78
C GLU A 19 3.21 8.37 -3.87
N GLY A 20 2.10 7.94 -3.25
CA GLY A 20 1.55 6.59 -3.38
C GLY A 20 1.42 5.78 -2.08
N TYR A 21 1.97 6.24 -0.95
CA TYR A 21 1.78 5.56 0.33
C TYR A 21 0.50 5.99 1.05
N GLY A 22 0.01 5.15 1.94
CA GLY A 22 -1.14 5.43 2.80
C GLY A 22 -0.71 5.97 4.16
N LEU A 23 -1.50 6.87 4.73
CA LEU A 23 -1.35 7.30 6.11
C LEU A 23 -1.88 6.19 7.02
N HIS A 24 -1.04 5.74 7.97
CA HIS A 24 -1.40 4.66 8.88
C HIS A 24 -2.57 5.03 9.80
N LEU A 25 -2.58 6.27 10.29
CA LEU A 25 -3.65 6.82 11.12
C LEU A 25 -4.13 8.13 10.53
N PHE A 26 -5.39 8.21 10.17
CA PHE A 26 -6.03 9.44 9.73
C PHE A 26 -7.54 9.39 9.96
N GLN A 27 -8.17 10.57 9.96
CA GLN A 27 -9.62 10.70 9.95
C GLN A 27 -10.01 11.40 8.64
N PRO A 28 -10.96 10.85 7.86
CA PRO A 28 -11.35 11.44 6.57
C PRO A 28 -11.76 12.92 6.67
N GLU A 29 -12.36 13.29 7.79
CA GLU A 29 -12.79 14.66 8.08
C GLU A 29 -11.62 15.65 8.15
N TRP A 30 -10.40 15.20 8.41
CA TRP A 30 -9.23 16.07 8.45
C TRP A 30 -8.88 16.67 7.08
N PHE A 31 -9.30 16.00 6.01
CA PHE A 31 -9.04 16.41 4.62
C PHE A 31 -10.24 17.10 3.97
N ASP A 32 -11.35 17.26 4.70
CA ASP A 32 -12.49 18.03 4.25
C ASP A 32 -12.29 19.52 4.58
N PRO A 33 -12.16 20.40 3.55
CA PRO A 33 -11.92 21.82 3.78
C PRO A 33 -13.06 22.54 4.52
N ASP A 34 -14.27 21.98 4.48
CA ASP A 34 -15.46 22.55 5.10
C ASP A 34 -15.73 21.97 6.50
N THR A 35 -14.94 20.98 6.93
CA THR A 35 -15.11 20.35 8.23
C THR A 35 -14.22 21.04 9.27
N GLU A 36 -14.88 21.63 10.29
CA GLU A 36 -14.19 22.08 11.49
C GLU A 36 -13.60 20.85 12.21
N VAL A 37 -12.27 20.72 12.20
CA VAL A 37 -11.57 19.59 12.83
C VAL A 37 -11.85 19.60 14.32
N LYS A 38 -12.76 18.76 14.79
CA LYS A 38 -13.00 18.56 16.21
C LYS A 38 -11.82 17.81 16.82
N PRO A 39 -11.16 18.36 17.85
CA PRO A 39 -10.05 17.67 18.48
C PRO A 39 -10.49 16.27 18.96
N PHE A 40 -9.73 15.26 18.57
CA PHE A 40 -9.89 13.92 19.13
C PHE A 40 -9.72 14.02 20.65
N LYS A 41 -10.79 13.77 21.39
CA LYS A 41 -10.73 13.69 22.86
C LYS A 41 -10.04 12.37 23.26
N SER A 42 -8.74 12.32 23.10
CA SER A 42 -7.93 11.31 23.78
C SER A 42 -7.83 11.71 25.27
N PRO A 43 -7.91 10.76 26.20
CA PRO A 43 -7.66 11.02 27.63
C PRO A 43 -6.23 11.51 27.91
N THR A 44 -5.30 11.34 26.98
CA THR A 44 -3.99 11.98 26.96
C THR A 44 -4.08 13.18 26.03
N VAL A 45 -3.94 14.38 26.59
CA VAL A 45 -4.00 15.65 25.86
C VAL A 45 -2.82 15.73 24.88
N VAL A 46 -3.01 15.12 23.70
CA VAL A 46 -2.16 15.42 22.55
C VAL A 46 -2.87 16.54 21.80
N PRO A 47 -2.24 17.68 21.54
CA PRO A 47 -2.81 18.73 20.71
C PRO A 47 -3.23 18.12 19.36
N THR A 48 -4.41 18.50 18.85
CA THR A 48 -4.83 18.11 17.49
C THR A 48 -3.75 18.61 16.52
N PRO A 49 -3.06 17.72 15.81
CA PRO A 49 -2.04 18.15 14.87
C PRO A 49 -2.66 19.01 13.76
N SER A 50 -1.92 19.99 13.25
CA SER A 50 -2.33 20.66 12.02
C SER A 50 -2.32 19.67 10.84
N ARG A 51 -3.03 20.00 9.75
CA ARG A 51 -3.07 19.13 8.55
C ARG A 51 -1.66 18.73 8.11
N ASP A 52 -0.72 19.66 8.09
CA ASP A 52 0.67 19.40 7.71
C ASP A 52 1.40 18.47 8.69
N GLN A 53 0.99 18.44 9.96
CA GLN A 53 1.54 17.53 10.98
C GLN A 53 0.88 16.14 10.95
N MET A 54 -0.25 15.99 10.27
CA MET A 54 -0.95 14.71 10.12
C MET A 54 -0.38 13.89 8.96
N ILE A 55 0.23 14.55 7.97
CA ILE A 55 0.92 13.89 6.88
C ILE A 55 2.32 13.54 7.35
N HIS A 56 2.46 12.33 7.88
CA HIS A 56 3.76 11.83 8.30
C HIS A 56 4.64 11.49 7.10
N GLY A 57 5.96 11.56 7.30
CA GLY A 57 6.94 11.20 6.29
C GLY A 57 7.08 9.69 6.11
N LEU A 58 7.95 9.33 5.18
CA LEU A 58 8.21 7.93 4.80
C LEU A 58 8.70 7.08 5.99
N GLU A 59 9.40 7.67 6.95
CA GLU A 59 9.91 7.00 8.14
C GLU A 59 8.82 6.49 9.09
N ASP A 60 7.63 7.10 9.04
CA ASP A 60 6.48 6.70 9.86
C ASP A 60 5.44 5.86 9.09
N THR A 61 5.74 5.52 7.84
CA THR A 61 4.83 4.80 6.95
C THR A 61 4.91 3.29 7.17
N CYS A 62 3.75 2.64 7.32
CA CYS A 62 3.65 1.19 7.18
C CYS A 62 3.63 0.82 5.69
N SER A 63 4.40 -0.20 5.34
CA SER A 63 4.68 -0.52 3.93
C SER A 63 3.54 -1.24 3.21
N ASP A 64 2.60 -1.80 3.96
CA ASP A 64 1.50 -2.62 3.43
C ASP A 64 0.14 -1.92 3.39
N ASP A 65 -0.06 -0.84 4.17
CA ASP A 65 -1.37 -0.19 4.34
C ASP A 65 -2.08 0.10 3.02
N ALA A 66 -1.40 0.74 2.08
CA ALA A 66 -1.99 1.09 0.80
C ALA A 66 -2.17 -0.11 -0.15
N LEU A 67 -1.29 -1.11 -0.07
CA LEU A 67 -1.35 -2.28 -0.95
C LEU A 67 -2.63 -3.11 -0.76
N TRP A 68 -3.14 -3.19 0.47
CA TRP A 68 -4.42 -3.86 0.76
C TRP A 68 -5.59 -3.25 0.02
N LEU A 69 -5.55 -1.92 -0.23
CA LEU A 69 -6.63 -1.22 -0.94
C LEU A 69 -6.76 -1.66 -2.40
N VAL A 70 -5.63 -1.91 -3.08
CA VAL A 70 -5.66 -2.32 -4.50
C VAL A 70 -6.50 -3.57 -4.69
N SER A 71 -6.21 -4.63 -3.95
CA SER A 71 -6.97 -5.88 -4.03
C SER A 71 -8.41 -5.71 -3.56
N SER A 72 -8.63 -4.91 -2.48
CA SER A 72 -9.98 -4.66 -1.98
C SER A 72 -10.87 -3.92 -2.97
N ILE A 73 -10.31 -2.96 -3.72
CA ILE A 73 -11.04 -2.23 -4.78
C ILE A 73 -11.43 -3.19 -5.90
N VAL A 74 -10.48 -4.02 -6.35
CA VAL A 74 -10.73 -4.95 -7.46
C VAL A 74 -11.77 -6.00 -7.07
N GLU A 75 -11.66 -6.58 -5.87
CA GLU A 75 -12.66 -7.54 -5.37
C GLU A 75 -14.04 -6.89 -5.20
N TYR A 76 -14.11 -5.64 -4.74
CA TYR A 76 -15.37 -4.90 -4.68
C TYR A 76 -16.02 -4.77 -6.06
N VAL A 77 -15.25 -4.33 -7.06
CA VAL A 77 -15.74 -4.16 -8.43
C VAL A 77 -16.19 -5.49 -9.05
N LYS A 78 -15.45 -6.57 -8.78
CA LYS A 78 -15.82 -7.94 -9.25
C LYS A 78 -17.13 -8.41 -8.63
N GLU A 79 -17.33 -8.18 -7.34
CA GLU A 79 -18.53 -8.61 -6.63
C GLU A 79 -19.78 -7.79 -6.98
N THR A 80 -19.61 -6.48 -7.24
CA THR A 80 -20.74 -5.56 -7.43
C THR A 80 -21.06 -5.25 -8.89
N GLY A 81 -20.05 -5.34 -9.76
CA GLY A 81 -20.14 -4.84 -11.14
C GLY A 81 -20.07 -3.31 -11.27
N GLU A 82 -19.76 -2.58 -10.18
CA GLU A 82 -19.70 -1.12 -10.15
C GLU A 82 -18.35 -0.60 -10.68
N PHE A 83 -18.10 -0.79 -11.98
CA PHE A 83 -16.85 -0.38 -12.64
C PHE A 83 -16.65 1.14 -12.70
N ASP A 84 -17.72 1.93 -12.56
CA ASP A 84 -17.66 3.38 -12.45
C ASP A 84 -16.84 3.85 -11.26
N LEU A 85 -16.71 3.05 -10.20
CA LEU A 85 -15.82 3.33 -9.08
C LEU A 85 -14.39 3.62 -9.55
N LEU A 86 -13.88 2.87 -10.53
CA LEU A 86 -12.50 3.03 -11.01
C LEU A 86 -12.23 4.42 -11.64
N GLN A 87 -13.29 5.08 -12.13
CA GLN A 87 -13.21 6.42 -12.75
C GLN A 87 -13.57 7.54 -11.76
N GLN A 88 -13.99 7.21 -10.55
CA GLN A 88 -14.32 8.21 -9.53
C GLN A 88 -13.04 8.95 -9.12
N VAL A 89 -13.09 10.28 -9.17
CA VAL A 89 -11.99 11.14 -8.74
C VAL A 89 -11.99 11.27 -7.23
N VAL A 90 -10.83 11.11 -6.62
CA VAL A 90 -10.60 11.20 -5.16
C VAL A 90 -9.37 12.08 -4.92
N PRO A 91 -9.43 13.07 -4.00
CA PRO A 91 -8.27 13.87 -3.64
C PRO A 91 -7.24 13.05 -2.87
N TYR A 92 -5.96 13.30 -3.11
CA TYR A 92 -4.88 12.80 -2.26
C TYR A 92 -4.81 13.59 -0.94
N ALA A 93 -4.22 12.99 0.08
CA ALA A 93 -4.12 13.61 1.40
C ALA A 93 -3.33 14.93 1.41
N ASP A 94 -2.29 15.02 0.58
CA ASP A 94 -1.37 16.14 0.52
C ASP A 94 -1.76 17.18 -0.56
N LYS A 95 -1.90 16.78 -1.79
CA LYS A 95 -2.16 17.66 -2.95
C LYS A 95 -2.69 16.88 -4.13
N ASP A 96 -3.30 17.59 -5.06
CA ASP A 96 -3.86 17.05 -6.29
C ASP A 96 -4.99 16.02 -6.03
N GLU A 97 -5.49 15.45 -7.10
CA GLU A 97 -6.50 14.40 -7.11
C GLU A 97 -6.24 13.43 -8.26
N GLY A 98 -6.84 12.27 -8.22
CA GLY A 98 -6.76 11.26 -9.26
C GLY A 98 -7.98 10.36 -9.26
N THR A 99 -8.16 9.58 -10.31
CA THR A 99 -9.17 8.52 -10.30
C THR A 99 -8.77 7.40 -9.34
N VAL A 100 -9.72 6.60 -8.88
CA VAL A 100 -9.42 5.40 -8.09
C VAL A 100 -8.41 4.52 -8.83
N TYR A 101 -8.49 4.44 -10.16
CA TYR A 101 -7.52 3.73 -10.98
C TYR A 101 -6.12 4.34 -10.89
N ASP A 102 -5.99 5.69 -10.91
CA ASP A 102 -4.70 6.37 -10.72
C ASP A 102 -4.14 6.16 -9.30
N HIS A 103 -5.00 6.14 -8.29
CA HIS A 103 -4.63 5.81 -6.92
C HIS A 103 -3.97 4.43 -6.84
N MET A 104 -4.58 3.40 -7.45
CA MET A 104 -4.00 2.06 -7.49
C MET A 104 -2.63 2.03 -8.18
N LYS A 105 -2.47 2.71 -9.31
CA LYS A 105 -1.18 2.82 -10.03
C LYS A 105 -0.10 3.43 -9.14
N ARG A 106 -0.43 4.54 -8.46
CA ARG A 106 0.54 5.21 -7.57
C ARG A 106 0.97 4.33 -6.40
N ILE A 107 0.06 3.53 -5.83
CA ILE A 107 0.38 2.56 -4.77
C ILE A 107 1.39 1.53 -5.28
N LEU A 108 1.12 0.91 -6.43
CA LEU A 108 1.99 -0.11 -7.00
C LEU A 108 3.37 0.46 -7.38
N ASP A 109 3.39 1.62 -8.03
CA ASP A 109 4.62 2.30 -8.43
C ASP A 109 5.44 2.76 -7.20
N PHE A 110 4.79 3.17 -6.12
CA PHE A 110 5.46 3.50 -4.86
C PHE A 110 6.18 2.27 -4.30
N SER A 111 5.49 1.16 -4.15
CA SER A 111 6.08 -0.08 -3.61
C SER A 111 7.24 -0.60 -4.49
N ALA A 112 7.13 -0.45 -5.81
CA ALA A 112 8.19 -0.81 -6.75
C ALA A 112 9.46 0.04 -6.57
N ARG A 113 9.33 1.29 -6.13
CA ARG A 113 10.48 2.18 -5.83
C ARG A 113 11.03 1.97 -4.43
N GLN A 114 10.23 1.46 -3.48
CA GLN A 114 10.63 1.23 -2.10
C GLN A 114 11.22 -0.18 -1.93
N VAL A 115 12.35 -0.41 -2.59
CA VAL A 115 13.10 -1.68 -2.49
C VAL A 115 14.45 -1.46 -1.84
N GLY A 116 14.97 -2.51 -1.22
CA GLY A 116 16.31 -2.51 -0.63
C GLY A 116 17.40 -2.89 -1.63
N ALA A 117 18.58 -3.21 -1.12
CA ALA A 117 19.77 -3.53 -1.94
C ALA A 117 19.57 -4.81 -2.76
N ASP A 118 18.80 -5.76 -2.25
CA ASP A 118 18.53 -7.05 -2.89
C ASP A 118 17.31 -6.98 -3.85
N GLY A 119 16.64 -5.81 -3.91
CA GLY A 119 15.46 -5.57 -4.74
C GLY A 119 14.14 -6.02 -4.11
N VAL A 120 14.18 -6.53 -2.90
CA VAL A 120 13.00 -6.90 -2.11
C VAL A 120 12.36 -5.64 -1.50
N CYS A 121 11.04 -5.59 -1.39
CA CYS A 121 10.33 -4.44 -0.83
C CYS A 121 10.78 -4.15 0.60
N LYS A 122 11.01 -2.85 0.91
CA LYS A 122 11.36 -2.41 2.26
C LYS A 122 10.19 -2.61 3.22
N GLY A 123 10.50 -2.99 4.45
CA GLY A 123 9.54 -3.06 5.54
C GLY A 123 9.16 -1.69 6.11
N LEU A 124 9.84 -0.61 5.70
CA LEU A 124 9.67 0.75 6.21
C LEU A 124 9.61 0.78 7.75
N ARG A 125 8.68 1.56 8.33
CA ARG A 125 8.47 1.55 9.79
C ARG A 125 8.00 0.18 10.28
N ALA A 126 7.01 -0.38 9.61
CA ALA A 126 6.45 -1.70 9.89
C ALA A 126 5.75 -2.25 8.64
N ASP A 127 5.53 -3.55 8.62
CA ASP A 127 4.53 -4.20 7.79
C ASP A 127 3.37 -4.71 8.67
N TRP A 128 2.49 -5.54 8.18
CA TRP A 128 1.37 -6.11 8.92
C TRP A 128 1.78 -6.68 10.30
N ASN A 129 2.99 -7.19 10.45
CA ASN A 129 3.52 -7.62 11.73
C ASN A 129 4.35 -6.49 12.37
N ASP A 130 3.70 -5.58 13.04
CA ASP A 130 4.30 -4.45 13.75
C ASP A 130 5.20 -4.83 14.94
N CYS A 131 5.14 -6.11 15.37
CA CYS A 131 6.06 -6.66 16.36
C CYS A 131 7.42 -7.05 15.79
N LEU A 132 7.57 -7.11 14.44
CA LEU A 132 8.81 -7.46 13.76
C LEU A 132 9.54 -6.22 13.26
N ASN A 133 10.62 -5.85 13.94
CA ASN A 133 11.47 -4.77 13.50
C ASN A 133 12.60 -5.30 12.59
N LEU A 134 12.52 -4.99 11.31
CA LEU A 134 13.57 -5.32 10.32
C LEU A 134 14.72 -4.29 10.32
N GLY A 135 14.64 -3.24 11.15
CA GLY A 135 15.65 -2.18 11.25
C GLY A 135 15.82 -1.38 9.94
N GLY A 136 14.74 -1.21 9.18
CA GLY A 136 14.76 -0.59 7.86
C GLY A 136 15.22 -1.55 6.75
N GLY A 137 15.16 -2.86 7.00
CA GLY A 137 15.45 -3.92 6.03
C GLY A 137 14.26 -4.23 5.11
N GLU A 138 14.29 -5.41 4.51
CA GLU A 138 13.40 -5.84 3.45
C GLU A 138 12.40 -6.90 3.95
N SER A 139 11.14 -6.77 3.54
CA SER A 139 10.04 -7.62 3.95
C SER A 139 9.56 -8.55 2.83
N ALA A 140 9.61 -9.85 3.08
CA ALA A 140 9.02 -10.84 2.20
C ALA A 140 7.49 -10.67 2.10
N MET A 141 6.83 -10.40 3.24
CA MET A 141 5.38 -10.20 3.31
C MET A 141 4.95 -9.06 2.39
N VAL A 142 5.63 -7.91 2.43
CA VAL A 142 5.30 -6.76 1.57
C VAL A 142 5.54 -7.08 0.11
N SER A 143 6.62 -7.81 -0.22
CA SER A 143 6.89 -8.21 -1.62
C SER A 143 5.82 -9.16 -2.16
N PHE A 144 5.34 -10.10 -1.36
CA PHE A 144 4.25 -11.00 -1.76
C PHE A 144 2.92 -10.26 -1.88
N LEU A 145 2.64 -9.33 -0.97
CA LEU A 145 1.46 -8.49 -1.04
C LEU A 145 1.51 -7.57 -2.27
N HIS A 146 2.67 -7.00 -2.59
CA HIS A 146 2.86 -6.19 -3.79
C HIS A 146 2.60 -7.03 -5.06
N TYR A 147 3.17 -8.23 -5.14
CA TYR A 147 2.88 -9.15 -6.24
C TYR A 147 1.38 -9.43 -6.37
N TRP A 148 0.71 -9.76 -5.27
CA TRP A 148 -0.73 -10.03 -5.29
C TRP A 148 -1.55 -8.80 -5.70
N ALA A 149 -1.20 -7.62 -5.19
CA ALA A 149 -1.86 -6.37 -5.57
C ALA A 149 -1.68 -6.06 -7.07
N ILE A 150 -0.49 -6.32 -7.64
CA ILE A 150 -0.27 -6.20 -9.09
C ILE A 150 -1.16 -7.17 -9.86
N GLN A 151 -1.27 -8.43 -9.43
CA GLN A 151 -2.14 -9.41 -10.11
C GLN A 151 -3.60 -8.96 -10.07
N SER A 152 -4.10 -8.48 -8.93
CA SER A 152 -5.43 -7.92 -8.82
C SER A 152 -5.63 -6.72 -9.77
N PHE A 153 -4.67 -5.79 -9.80
CA PHE A 153 -4.71 -4.62 -10.69
C PHE A 153 -4.77 -5.02 -12.17
N LEU A 154 -4.01 -6.03 -12.58
CA LEU A 154 -3.97 -6.52 -13.95
C LEU A 154 -5.35 -7.05 -14.42
N GLU A 155 -6.15 -7.63 -13.51
CA GLU A 155 -7.53 -8.03 -13.84
C GLU A 155 -8.38 -6.79 -14.21
N ALA A 156 -8.29 -5.71 -13.41
CA ALA A 156 -9.00 -4.47 -13.68
C ALA A 156 -8.50 -3.77 -14.95
N ALA A 157 -7.19 -3.68 -15.14
CA ALA A 157 -6.58 -3.06 -16.32
C ALA A 157 -6.94 -3.82 -17.61
N GLY A 158 -6.92 -5.16 -17.56
CA GLY A 158 -7.32 -6.02 -18.66
C GLY A 158 -8.81 -5.86 -19.03
N TYR A 159 -9.67 -5.77 -18.03
CA TYR A 159 -11.10 -5.51 -18.23
C TYR A 159 -11.36 -4.14 -18.89
N LEU A 160 -10.63 -3.10 -18.46
CA LEU A 160 -10.74 -1.76 -19.03
C LEU A 160 -10.08 -1.64 -20.41
N GLY A 161 -9.27 -2.61 -20.81
CA GLY A 161 -8.54 -2.59 -22.08
C GLY A 161 -7.30 -1.68 -22.09
N GLU A 162 -6.75 -1.37 -20.92
CA GLU A 162 -5.57 -0.51 -20.71
C GLU A 162 -4.27 -1.28 -21.04
N LYS A 163 -4.00 -1.46 -22.31
CA LYS A 163 -2.92 -2.33 -22.82
C LYS A 163 -1.52 -1.95 -22.33
N GLU A 164 -1.21 -0.64 -22.28
CA GLU A 164 0.10 -0.15 -21.81
C GLU A 164 0.31 -0.46 -20.34
N ASP A 165 -0.74 -0.30 -19.52
CA ASP A 165 -0.69 -0.64 -18.11
C ASP A 165 -0.59 -2.16 -17.92
N VAL A 166 -1.30 -2.96 -18.71
CA VAL A 166 -1.18 -4.42 -18.67
C VAL A 166 0.26 -4.86 -18.95
N GLU A 167 0.91 -4.32 -19.99
CA GLU A 167 2.29 -4.62 -20.33
C GLU A 167 3.25 -4.23 -19.18
N LYS A 168 3.17 -2.97 -18.72
CA LYS A 168 4.01 -2.41 -17.63
C LYS A 168 3.92 -3.23 -16.35
N TYR A 169 2.70 -3.50 -15.90
CA TYR A 169 2.50 -4.16 -14.60
C TYR A 169 2.69 -5.68 -14.68
N THR A 170 2.58 -6.30 -15.86
CA THR A 170 3.01 -7.69 -16.08
C THR A 170 4.53 -7.81 -15.90
N GLU A 171 5.31 -6.94 -16.52
CA GLU A 171 6.76 -6.91 -16.35
C GLU A 171 7.15 -6.66 -14.88
N MET A 172 6.45 -5.74 -14.20
CA MET A 172 6.65 -5.48 -12.78
C MET A 172 6.39 -6.73 -11.92
N ALA A 173 5.30 -7.45 -12.16
CA ALA A 173 4.96 -8.68 -11.44
C ALA A 173 6.04 -9.77 -11.65
N GLU A 174 6.49 -9.96 -12.88
CA GLU A 174 7.55 -10.92 -13.19
C GLU A 174 8.86 -10.57 -12.49
N ASN A 175 9.21 -9.27 -12.41
CA ASN A 175 10.40 -8.82 -11.70
C ASN A 175 10.28 -9.08 -10.20
N VAL A 176 9.17 -8.72 -9.57
CA VAL A 176 8.92 -8.99 -8.14
C VAL A 176 9.05 -10.48 -7.85
N LYS A 177 8.43 -11.32 -8.67
CA LYS A 177 8.52 -12.78 -8.53
C LYS A 177 9.96 -13.28 -8.62
N LYS A 178 10.71 -12.87 -9.66
CA LYS A 178 12.12 -13.26 -9.84
C LYS A 178 12.99 -12.88 -8.66
N VAL A 179 12.77 -11.67 -8.12
CA VAL A 179 13.51 -11.17 -6.95
C VAL A 179 13.16 -12.01 -5.71
N CYS A 180 11.88 -12.28 -5.47
CA CYS A 180 11.46 -13.10 -4.34
C CYS A 180 12.05 -14.52 -4.42
N ASP A 181 11.99 -15.16 -5.57
CA ASP A 181 12.51 -16.52 -5.77
C ASP A 181 14.04 -16.57 -5.56
N ARG A 182 14.76 -15.55 -6.00
CA ARG A 182 16.22 -15.47 -5.88
C ARG A 182 16.69 -15.13 -4.48
N GLU A 183 16.06 -14.15 -3.84
CA GLU A 183 16.57 -13.56 -2.59
C GLU A 183 15.92 -14.14 -1.33
N LEU A 184 14.65 -14.55 -1.43
CA LEU A 184 13.89 -14.95 -0.25
C LEU A 184 13.77 -16.47 -0.08
N TRP A 185 13.94 -17.25 -1.15
CA TRP A 185 13.91 -18.72 -1.06
C TRP A 185 15.18 -19.27 -0.42
N ASP A 186 15.06 -20.05 0.66
CA ASP A 186 16.20 -20.62 1.39
C ASP A 186 16.50 -22.09 1.05
N GLY A 187 15.73 -22.69 0.14
CA GLY A 187 15.81 -24.08 -0.26
C GLY A 187 14.64 -24.95 0.23
N GLU A 188 13.94 -24.51 1.28
CA GLU A 188 12.77 -25.20 1.85
C GLU A 188 11.52 -24.31 1.88
N TRP A 189 11.69 -23.01 2.21
CA TRP A 189 10.61 -22.01 2.26
C TRP A 189 11.14 -20.60 2.01
N TYR A 190 10.22 -19.66 1.92
CA TYR A 190 10.57 -18.24 1.85
C TYR A 190 10.86 -17.69 3.25
N VAL A 191 12.01 -17.04 3.39
CA VAL A 191 12.37 -16.35 4.64
C VAL A 191 11.42 -15.20 4.92
N ARG A 192 11.32 -14.77 6.19
CA ARG A 192 10.42 -13.69 6.59
C ARG A 192 10.89 -12.32 6.10
N GLY A 193 12.17 -12.12 6.00
CA GLY A 193 12.76 -10.86 5.56
C GLY A 193 14.27 -10.83 5.67
N ILE A 194 14.84 -9.68 5.29
CA ILE A 194 16.26 -9.41 5.32
C ILE A 194 16.47 -8.13 6.14
N THR A 195 17.26 -8.20 7.21
CA THR A 195 17.58 -7.01 8.01
C THR A 195 18.44 -6.02 7.23
N LYS A 196 18.51 -4.78 7.68
CA LYS A 196 19.40 -3.76 7.08
C LYS A 196 20.86 -4.20 6.94
N ASN A 197 21.31 -5.14 7.77
CA ASN A 197 22.67 -5.67 7.74
C ASN A 197 22.80 -6.93 6.87
N GLY A 198 21.81 -7.27 6.06
CA GLY A 198 21.81 -8.42 5.15
C GLY A 198 21.55 -9.78 5.81
N ARG A 199 21.17 -9.82 7.11
CA ARG A 199 20.81 -11.08 7.78
C ARG A 199 19.40 -11.49 7.39
N LYS A 200 19.23 -12.70 6.85
CA LYS A 200 17.94 -13.33 6.61
C LYS A 200 17.33 -13.82 7.93
N ILE A 201 16.03 -13.57 8.12
CA ILE A 201 15.25 -13.98 9.30
C ILE A 201 14.18 -14.99 8.89
N GLY A 202 13.90 -15.96 9.74
CA GLY A 202 12.94 -17.03 9.45
C GLY A 202 13.52 -18.09 8.55
N THR A 203 14.83 -18.32 8.60
CA THR A 203 15.50 -19.41 7.90
C THR A 203 15.33 -20.73 8.62
N GLY A 204 15.60 -21.86 7.95
CA GLY A 204 15.61 -23.18 8.57
C GLY A 204 16.58 -23.33 9.75
N LYS A 205 17.51 -22.39 9.90
CA LYS A 205 18.48 -22.34 11.01
C LYS A 205 17.98 -21.57 12.23
N ASP A 206 16.88 -20.83 12.11
CA ASP A 206 16.30 -20.02 13.19
C ASP A 206 15.23 -20.80 14.00
N ARG A 207 15.23 -22.14 13.91
CA ARG A 207 14.32 -23.04 14.63
C ARG A 207 14.80 -23.32 16.04
#